data_9d743e4d7f42a294f4c3630a477b9b81
#
_entry.id   9d743e4d7f42a294f4c3630a477b9b81
#
_cell.length_a   1.000
_cell.length_b   1.000
_cell.length_c   1.000
_cell.angle_alpha   90.00
_cell.angle_beta   90.00
_cell.angle_gamma   90.00
#
_symmetry.space_group_name_H-M   'P 1'
#
loop_
_entity.id
_entity.type
_entity.pdbx_description
1 polymer ?
#
loop_
_entity_poly.entity_id
_entity_poly.type
_entity_poly.pdbx_seq_one_letter_code
_entity_poly.pdbx_strand_id
1 'polypeptide(L)'
;MENKNIFGKNPGKEGPIELNDGNFKSFVSSPKLSVIDLWAAWCAPCRYISPVVDELSKEYAEIANFGKVNVDENPVTSRALRIESIPTIMFFKNGKPVDVSIGVVPKEVLVQKIKNLA
;
A
#
# COMPACT_ATOMS: atom_id res chain seq x y z
N MET A 1 -21.91 2.11 16.88
CA MET A 1 -21.78 1.73 16.50
C MET A 1 -21.21 1.42 16.39
N GLU A 2 -21.28 1.34 16.20
CA GLU A 2 -20.96 1.09 15.81
C GLU A 2 -20.47 0.73 15.37
N ASN A 3 -20.51 0.67 15.31
CA ASN A 3 -20.15 0.23 14.68
C ASN A 3 -19.85 0.07 14.07
N LYS A 4 -20.07 0.56 14.07
CA LYS A 4 -19.83 0.34 13.52
C LYS A 4 -19.38 -0.53 13.14
N ASN A 5 -19.12 -0.96 13.25
CA ASN A 5 -18.58 -1.82 13.05
C ASN A 5 -18.56 -3.03 12.96
N ILE A 6 -19.01 -3.22 13.33
CA ILE A 6 -19.07 -4.52 13.19
C ILE A 6 -18.61 -4.93 11.97
N PHE A 7 -19.30 -4.64 11.25
CA PHE A 7 -18.80 -4.66 10.05
C PHE A 7 -18.27 -3.38 9.83
N GLY A 8 -18.34 -2.61 10.78
CA GLY A 8 -18.02 -1.29 10.57
C GLY A 8 -16.58 -1.01 10.56
N LYS A 9 -15.78 -1.94 10.25
CA LYS A 9 -14.35 -1.71 10.17
C LYS A 9 -14.03 -0.78 9.05
N ASN A 10 -13.28 0.25 9.37
CA ASN A 10 -12.71 1.15 8.38
C ASN A 10 -11.40 0.52 7.93
N PRO A 11 -11.27 0.12 6.65
CA PRO A 11 -10.07 -0.57 6.20
C PRO A 11 -8.78 0.17 6.50
N GLY A 12 -8.78 1.47 6.34
CA GLY A 12 -7.58 2.26 6.62
C GLY A 12 -7.16 2.22 8.08
N LYS A 13 -8.11 2.00 8.99
CA LYS A 13 -7.82 1.94 10.41
C LYS A 13 -7.50 0.54 10.89
N GLU A 14 -7.69 -0.43 10.04
CA GLU A 14 -7.36 -1.82 10.32
C GLU A 14 -6.04 -2.23 9.70
N GLY A 15 -5.33 -1.30 9.10
CA GLY A 15 -4.11 -1.58 8.38
C GLY A 15 -4.34 -1.62 6.88
N PRO A 16 -3.29 -1.92 6.11
CA PRO A 16 -3.43 -2.00 4.65
C PRO A 16 -4.33 -3.15 4.24
N ILE A 17 -5.07 -2.95 3.15
CA ILE A 17 -5.93 -4.00 2.60
C ILE A 17 -5.09 -4.97 1.79
N GLU A 18 -5.31 -6.26 2.02
CA GLU A 18 -4.64 -7.30 1.23
C GLU A 18 -5.23 -7.28 -0.17
N LEU A 19 -4.39 -7.02 -1.18
CA LEU A 19 -4.83 -6.96 -2.57
C LEU A 19 -4.37 -8.20 -3.33
N ASN A 20 -5.06 -8.49 -4.43
CA ASN A 20 -4.71 -9.61 -5.29
C ASN A 20 -4.85 -9.18 -6.75
N ASP A 21 -4.50 -10.09 -7.65
CA ASP A 21 -4.57 -9.81 -9.10
C ASP A 21 -5.98 -9.41 -9.54
N GLY A 22 -7.01 -9.87 -8.82
CA GLY A 22 -8.39 -9.60 -9.20
C GLY A 22 -8.91 -8.24 -8.77
N ASN A 23 -8.34 -7.63 -7.72
CA ASN A 23 -8.87 -6.37 -7.21
C ASN A 23 -7.87 -5.21 -7.24
N PHE A 24 -6.63 -5.46 -7.63
CA PHE A 24 -5.60 -4.42 -7.59
C PHE A 24 -5.97 -3.22 -8.46
N LYS A 25 -6.35 -3.48 -9.72
CA LYS A 25 -6.63 -2.41 -10.66
C LYS A 25 -7.77 -1.52 -10.18
N SER A 26 -8.82 -2.12 -9.66
CA SER A 26 -9.95 -1.39 -9.14
C SER A 26 -9.54 -0.52 -7.95
N PHE A 27 -8.72 -1.08 -7.05
CA PHE A 27 -8.29 -0.37 -5.86
C PHE A 27 -7.50 0.89 -6.20
N VAL A 28 -6.53 0.80 -7.11
CA VAL A 28 -5.67 1.94 -7.43
C VAL A 28 -6.31 2.94 -8.38
N SER A 29 -7.50 2.63 -8.89
CA SER A 29 -8.23 3.54 -9.79
C SER A 29 -8.84 4.73 -9.06
N SER A 30 -8.85 4.72 -7.75
CA SER A 30 -9.41 5.78 -6.93
C SER A 30 -8.72 7.12 -7.21
N PRO A 31 -9.45 8.24 -7.19
CA PRO A 31 -8.81 9.56 -7.24
C PRO A 31 -8.05 9.88 -5.97
N LYS A 32 -8.34 9.18 -4.87
CA LYS A 32 -7.59 9.30 -3.63
C LYS A 32 -6.26 8.58 -3.80
N LEU A 33 -5.20 9.10 -3.21
CA LEU A 33 -3.89 8.48 -3.28
C LEU A 33 -3.95 7.04 -2.79
N SER A 34 -3.35 6.12 -3.54
CA SER A 34 -3.21 4.73 -3.10
C SER A 34 -1.73 4.44 -2.86
N VAL A 35 -1.43 3.91 -1.68
CA VAL A 35 -0.07 3.57 -1.26
C VAL A 35 0.00 2.04 -1.18
N ILE A 36 0.85 1.45 -2.00
CA ILE A 36 0.88 -0.01 -2.18
C ILE A 36 2.23 -0.57 -1.75
N ASP A 37 2.19 -1.48 -0.78
CA ASP A 37 3.36 -2.20 -0.27
C ASP A 37 3.51 -3.52 -1.04
N LEU A 38 4.56 -3.64 -1.86
CA LEU A 38 4.85 -4.86 -2.60
C LEU A 38 5.92 -5.64 -1.84
N TRP A 39 5.56 -6.85 -1.43
CA TRP A 39 6.35 -7.63 -0.46
C TRP A 39 6.28 -9.12 -0.76
N ALA A 40 7.10 -9.89 -0.05
CA ALA A 40 7.05 -11.35 -0.09
C ALA A 40 7.38 -11.90 1.30
N ALA A 41 6.89 -13.11 1.57
CA ALA A 41 7.06 -13.71 2.90
C ALA A 41 8.53 -13.99 3.24
N TRP A 42 9.35 -14.30 2.23
CA TRP A 42 10.77 -14.62 2.42
C TRP A 42 11.65 -13.37 2.55
N CYS A 43 11.10 -12.20 2.36
CA CYS A 43 11.86 -10.97 2.27
C CYS A 43 12.07 -10.36 3.66
N ALA A 44 13.28 -10.47 4.19
CA ALA A 44 13.59 -9.91 5.51
C ALA A 44 13.45 -8.37 5.55
N PRO A 45 13.96 -7.62 4.56
CA PRO A 45 13.76 -6.16 4.57
C PRO A 45 12.30 -5.75 4.56
N CYS A 46 11.42 -6.55 3.94
CA CYS A 46 9.99 -6.26 3.93
C CYS A 46 9.42 -6.22 5.34
N ARG A 47 9.97 -7.03 6.26
CA ARG A 47 9.48 -7.08 7.64
C ARG A 47 9.83 -5.83 8.42
N TYR A 48 10.83 -5.06 7.99
CA TYR A 48 11.18 -3.81 8.63
C TYR A 48 10.24 -2.68 8.21
N ILE A 49 9.81 -2.69 6.94
CA ILE A 49 8.95 -1.62 6.44
C ILE A 49 7.48 -1.88 6.73
N SER A 50 7.09 -3.14 6.91
CA SER A 50 5.69 -3.49 7.11
C SER A 50 5.05 -2.79 8.31
N PRO A 51 5.69 -2.75 9.51
CA PRO A 51 5.09 -2.02 10.63
C PRO A 51 4.94 -0.53 10.35
N VAL A 52 5.86 0.05 9.59
CA VAL A 52 5.79 1.47 9.22
C VAL A 52 4.58 1.71 8.34
N VAL A 53 4.37 0.85 7.35
CA VAL A 53 3.20 0.97 6.47
C VAL A 53 1.91 0.79 7.25
N ASP A 54 1.89 -0.14 8.21
CA ASP A 54 0.74 -0.31 9.10
C ASP A 54 0.42 0.98 9.86
N GLU A 55 1.44 1.60 10.44
CA GLU A 55 1.26 2.86 11.16
C GLU A 55 0.72 3.94 10.25
N LEU A 56 1.33 4.08 9.07
CA LEU A 56 0.93 5.12 8.12
C LEU A 56 -0.50 4.93 7.66
N SER A 57 -0.93 3.67 7.48
CA SER A 57 -2.29 3.38 7.03
C SER A 57 -3.32 3.86 8.06
N LYS A 58 -2.95 3.86 9.34
CA LYS A 58 -3.85 4.35 10.40
C LYS A 58 -3.77 5.86 10.53
N GLU A 59 -2.57 6.42 10.42
CA GLU A 59 -2.36 7.86 10.60
C GLU A 59 -2.91 8.68 9.43
N TYR A 60 -2.84 8.14 8.22
CA TYR A 60 -3.21 8.89 7.02
C TYR A 60 -4.40 8.28 6.28
N ALA A 61 -5.25 7.53 7.01
CA ALA A 61 -6.41 6.86 6.42
C ALA A 61 -7.36 7.81 5.72
N GLU A 62 -7.42 9.07 6.15
CA GLU A 62 -8.36 10.02 5.58
C GLU A 62 -7.92 10.58 4.25
N ILE A 63 -6.61 10.58 3.97
CA ILE A 63 -6.10 11.19 2.75
C ILE A 63 -5.52 10.17 1.77
N ALA A 64 -5.38 8.92 2.17
CA ALA A 64 -4.81 7.88 1.30
C ALA A 64 -5.39 6.52 1.63
N ASN A 65 -5.48 5.68 0.60
CA ASN A 65 -5.84 4.27 0.75
C ASN A 65 -4.55 3.46 0.77
N PHE A 66 -4.48 2.46 1.65
CA PHE A 66 -3.28 1.64 1.78
C PHE A 66 -3.60 0.19 1.46
N GLY A 67 -2.78 -0.41 0.59
CA GLY A 67 -2.92 -1.81 0.23
C GLY A 67 -1.57 -2.49 0.22
N LYS A 68 -1.59 -3.81 0.20
CA LYS A 68 -0.36 -4.58 0.07
C LYS A 68 -0.57 -5.75 -0.87
N VAL A 69 0.47 -6.10 -1.59
CA VAL A 69 0.45 -7.16 -2.59
C VAL A 69 1.61 -8.10 -2.32
N ASN A 70 1.30 -9.38 -2.10
CA ASN A 70 2.31 -10.42 -2.03
C ASN A 70 2.70 -10.74 -3.47
N VAL A 71 3.93 -10.42 -3.87
CA VAL A 71 4.34 -10.54 -5.27
C VAL A 71 4.42 -12.00 -5.74
N ASP A 72 4.67 -12.93 -4.83
CA ASP A 72 4.73 -14.34 -5.20
C ASP A 72 3.35 -14.91 -5.49
N GLU A 73 2.33 -14.43 -4.78
CA GLU A 73 0.96 -14.91 -4.94
C GLU A 73 0.20 -14.18 -6.02
N ASN A 74 0.73 -13.07 -6.51
CA ASN A 74 0.04 -12.22 -7.47
C ASN A 74 0.95 -11.88 -8.64
N PRO A 75 1.30 -12.89 -9.46
CA PRO A 75 2.28 -12.70 -10.53
C PRO A 75 1.81 -11.77 -11.64
N VAL A 76 0.49 -11.67 -11.88
CA VAL A 76 -0.02 -10.79 -12.92
C VAL A 76 0.27 -9.34 -12.56
N THR A 77 -0.08 -8.94 -11.33
CA THR A 77 0.17 -7.57 -10.85
C THR A 77 1.66 -7.29 -10.79
N SER A 78 2.44 -8.21 -10.22
CA SER A 78 3.87 -8.06 -10.05
C SER A 78 4.56 -7.84 -11.40
N ARG A 79 4.17 -8.63 -12.40
CA ARG A 79 4.75 -8.53 -13.73
C ARG A 79 4.34 -7.24 -14.42
N ALA A 80 3.06 -6.88 -14.31
CA ALA A 80 2.55 -5.65 -14.92
C ALA A 80 3.25 -4.42 -14.36
N LEU A 81 3.58 -4.42 -13.07
CA LEU A 81 4.27 -3.31 -12.43
C LEU A 81 5.79 -3.37 -12.59
N ARG A 82 6.30 -4.43 -13.21
CA ARG A 82 7.74 -4.62 -13.44
C ARG A 82 8.55 -4.53 -12.16
N ILE A 83 8.06 -5.22 -11.12
CA ILE A 83 8.75 -5.21 -9.84
C ILE A 83 10.04 -6.02 -9.94
N GLU A 84 11.18 -5.38 -9.64
CA GLU A 84 12.49 -6.00 -9.72
C GLU A 84 13.10 -6.24 -8.35
N SER A 85 12.67 -5.49 -7.35
CA SER A 85 13.18 -5.66 -6.00
C SER A 85 12.07 -5.35 -5.00
N ILE A 86 12.17 -5.91 -3.80
CA ILE A 86 11.23 -5.69 -2.72
C ILE A 86 11.99 -5.43 -1.44
N PRO A 87 11.44 -4.65 -0.51
CA PRO A 87 10.12 -4.03 -0.60
C PRO A 87 10.14 -2.86 -1.59
N THR A 88 9.01 -2.65 -2.23
CA THR A 88 8.77 -1.48 -3.08
C THR A 88 7.44 -0.90 -2.66
N ILE A 89 7.43 0.40 -2.39
CA ILE A 89 6.19 1.12 -2.09
C ILE A 89 5.86 1.94 -3.33
N MET A 90 4.70 1.68 -3.94
CA MET A 90 4.26 2.44 -5.11
C MET A 90 3.07 3.31 -4.74
N PHE A 91 3.00 4.46 -5.37
CA PHE A 91 1.95 5.44 -5.14
C PHE A 91 1.17 5.63 -6.43
N PHE A 92 -0.15 5.53 -6.32
CA PHE A 92 -1.04 5.62 -7.50
C PHE A 92 -2.10 6.68 -7.28
N LYS A 93 -2.53 7.32 -8.36
CA LYS A 93 -3.72 8.16 -8.38
C LYS A 93 -4.44 7.93 -9.70
N ASN A 94 -5.74 7.69 -9.63
CA ASN A 94 -6.56 7.47 -10.84
C ASN A 94 -5.98 6.36 -11.71
N GLY A 95 -5.47 5.32 -11.08
CA GLY A 95 -4.93 4.16 -11.76
C GLY A 95 -3.53 4.31 -12.31
N LYS A 96 -2.89 5.48 -12.09
CA LYS A 96 -1.56 5.74 -12.65
C LYS A 96 -0.52 5.83 -11.56
N PRO A 97 0.67 5.22 -11.74
CA PRO A 97 1.74 5.37 -10.76
C PRO A 97 2.24 6.82 -10.79
N VAL A 98 2.34 7.41 -9.61
CA VAL A 98 2.79 8.81 -9.48
C VAL A 98 4.12 8.92 -8.72
N ASP A 99 4.54 7.87 -8.01
CA ASP A 99 5.84 7.86 -7.33
C ASP A 99 6.17 6.42 -6.91
N VAL A 100 7.40 6.21 -6.50
CA VAL A 100 7.88 4.90 -6.04
C VAL A 100 8.98 5.10 -5.02
N SER A 101 9.04 4.20 -4.03
CA SER A 101 10.12 4.17 -3.04
C SER A 101 10.60 2.74 -2.96
N ILE A 102 11.89 2.50 -3.22
CA ILE A 102 12.45 1.15 -3.28
C ILE A 102 13.33 0.92 -2.05
N GLY A 103 13.12 -0.22 -1.40
CA GLY A 103 13.91 -0.61 -0.24
C GLY A 103 13.38 -0.04 1.05
N VAL A 104 14.13 -0.26 2.13
CA VAL A 104 13.76 0.25 3.44
C VAL A 104 14.22 1.69 3.53
N VAL A 105 13.28 2.60 3.78
CA VAL A 105 13.57 4.02 3.94
C VAL A 105 12.99 4.49 5.28
N PRO A 106 13.48 5.60 5.82
CA PRO A 106 12.89 6.16 7.04
C PRO A 106 11.42 6.52 6.85
N LYS A 107 10.64 6.39 7.92
CA LYS A 107 9.21 6.71 7.89
C LYS A 107 8.95 8.09 7.30
N GLU A 108 9.80 9.07 7.66
CA GLU A 108 9.63 10.46 7.21
C GLU A 108 9.67 10.60 5.68
N VAL A 109 10.41 9.74 5.00
CA VAL A 109 10.44 9.77 3.54
C VAL A 109 9.07 9.44 2.98
N LEU A 110 8.43 8.41 3.53
CA LEU A 110 7.10 8.02 3.09
C LEU A 110 6.06 9.06 3.47
N VAL A 111 6.18 9.65 4.66
CA VAL A 111 5.28 10.71 5.11
C VAL A 111 5.32 11.88 4.14
N GLN A 112 6.52 12.31 3.73
CA GLN A 112 6.66 13.42 2.80
C GLN A 112 6.02 13.11 1.45
N LYS A 113 6.20 11.89 0.95
CA LYS A 113 5.59 11.50 -0.32
C LYS A 113 4.07 11.50 -0.21
N ILE A 114 3.53 10.98 0.89
CA ILE A 114 2.07 10.98 1.10
C ILE A 114 1.54 12.40 1.12
N LYS A 115 2.17 13.28 1.88
CA LYS A 115 1.70 14.66 1.99
C LYS A 115 1.79 15.42 0.68
N ASN A 116 2.84 15.17 -0.09
CA ASN A 116 3.03 15.86 -1.35
C ASN A 116 2.11 15.37 -2.45
N LEU A 117 1.72 14.09 -2.40
CA LEU A 117 0.94 13.46 -3.47
C LEU A 117 -0.56 13.43 -3.19
N ALA A 118 -0.95 13.46 -1.93
CA ALA A 118 -2.36 13.35 -1.55
C ALA A 118 -3.21 14.54 -1.99
#